data_3c9c97001339a0672a60ccf80d614a55
#
_entry.id   3c9c97001339a0672a60ccf80d614a55
#
_cell.length_a   1.000
_cell.length_b   1.000
_cell.length_c   1.000
_cell.angle_alpha   90.00
_cell.angle_beta   90.00
_cell.angle_gamma   90.00
#
_symmetry.space_group_name_H-M   'P 1'
#
loop_
_entity.id
_entity.type
_entity.pdbx_description
1 polymer ?
#
loop_
_entity_poly.entity_id
_entity_poly.type
_entity_poly.pdbx_seq_one_letter_code
_entity_poly.pdbx_strand_id
1 'polypeptide(L)'
;MSERSDKRGRSPGRQPAEGVRIIRAEEAQAALDAAVQHAGTRTAFGGPLKDQQAISHLLAEMATRTEAARLLVYAAAAAYDAGEARITARSAMAKLFATEAAQFVVDAAVQIHGARALRQGHLLEHLYREVRAPRIYEGASEVQRSIIARELYR
;
A
#
# COMPACT_ATOMS: atom_id res chain seq x y z
N MET A 1 -38.94 -47.26 -3.89
CA MET A 1 -38.30 -46.25 -4.73
C MET A 1 -38.23 -45.00 -3.88
N SER A 2 -37.05 -44.74 -3.33
CA SER A 2 -36.83 -43.62 -2.40
C SER A 2 -35.78 -42.70 -3.05
N GLU A 3 -36.21 -41.52 -3.52
CA GLU A 3 -35.36 -40.45 -4.02
C GLU A 3 -34.65 -39.82 -2.86
N ARG A 4 -33.34 -40.03 -2.75
CA ARG A 4 -32.46 -39.26 -1.87
C ARG A 4 -32.04 -38.00 -2.61
N SER A 5 -32.68 -36.89 -2.29
CA SER A 5 -32.33 -35.54 -2.64
C SER A 5 -30.92 -35.20 -2.10
N ASP A 6 -29.95 -35.10 -3.00
CA ASP A 6 -28.59 -34.62 -2.73
C ASP A 6 -28.62 -33.08 -2.49
N LYS A 7 -28.82 -32.68 -1.26
CA LYS A 7 -28.62 -31.28 -0.82
C LYS A 7 -27.15 -31.06 -0.50
N ARG A 8 -26.30 -30.94 -1.51
CA ARG A 8 -24.98 -30.35 -1.33
C ARG A 8 -25.17 -28.86 -1.03
N GLY A 9 -25.10 -28.54 0.26
CA GLY A 9 -25.14 -27.17 0.77
C GLY A 9 -24.04 -26.34 0.10
N ARG A 10 -24.45 -25.34 -0.66
CA ARG A 10 -23.56 -24.23 -1.00
C ARG A 10 -23.09 -23.60 0.30
N SER A 11 -21.79 -23.70 0.56
CA SER A 11 -21.17 -22.91 1.63
C SER A 11 -21.51 -21.44 1.39
N PRO A 12 -21.93 -20.69 2.45
CA PRO A 12 -22.18 -19.27 2.32
C PRO A 12 -20.90 -18.63 1.75
N GLY A 13 -21.08 -17.85 0.69
CA GLY A 13 -20.00 -17.20 -0.04
C GLY A 13 -19.02 -16.57 0.95
N ARG A 14 -17.76 -17.01 0.87
CA ARG A 14 -16.66 -16.33 1.54
C ARG A 14 -16.71 -14.89 1.05
N GLN A 15 -17.04 -13.97 1.96
CA GLN A 15 -16.90 -12.56 1.67
C GLN A 15 -15.45 -12.34 1.22
N PRO A 16 -15.23 -11.50 0.18
CA PRO A 16 -13.87 -11.20 -0.24
C PRO A 16 -13.09 -10.79 1.00
N ALA A 17 -11.89 -11.36 1.13
CA ALA A 17 -11.02 -10.99 2.22
C ALA A 17 -10.84 -9.46 2.16
N GLU A 18 -11.50 -8.76 3.06
CA GLU A 18 -11.45 -7.29 3.21
C GLU A 18 -10.03 -6.78 3.52
N GLY A 19 -9.03 -7.67 3.44
CA GLY A 19 -7.68 -7.46 3.92
C GLY A 19 -6.73 -6.72 3.00
N VAL A 20 -7.06 -6.46 1.73
CA VAL A 20 -6.22 -5.61 0.88
C VAL A 20 -7.09 -4.46 0.40
N ARG A 21 -7.53 -3.64 1.34
CA ARG A 21 -8.18 -2.39 0.95
C ARG A 21 -7.17 -1.56 0.15
N ILE A 22 -7.62 -1.08 -0.97
CA ILE A 22 -6.99 -0.09 -1.87
C ILE A 22 -6.47 1.16 -1.09
N ILE A 23 -6.94 1.34 0.13
CA ILE A 23 -6.67 2.45 1.07
C ILE A 23 -5.18 2.81 1.15
N ARG A 24 -4.26 1.84 1.10
CA ARG A 24 -2.81 2.12 1.29
C ARG A 24 -2.17 2.76 0.07
N ALA A 25 -2.65 2.46 -1.13
CA ALA A 25 -2.23 3.16 -2.34
C ALA A 25 -2.79 4.59 -2.37
N GLU A 26 -4.00 4.80 -1.84
CA GLU A 26 -4.63 6.13 -1.71
C GLU A 26 -3.91 7.01 -0.69
N GLU A 27 -3.50 6.49 0.46
CA GLU A 27 -2.72 7.20 1.47
C GLU A 27 -1.34 7.59 0.95
N ALA A 28 -0.67 6.68 0.24
CA ALA A 28 0.59 6.96 -0.43
C ALA A 28 0.42 8.04 -1.50
N GLN A 29 -0.65 7.96 -2.29
CA GLN A 29 -0.95 8.97 -3.31
C GLN A 29 -1.21 10.34 -2.67
N ALA A 30 -2.02 10.43 -1.62
CA ALA A 30 -2.29 11.68 -0.93
C ALA A 30 -1.01 12.32 -0.35
N ALA A 31 -0.11 11.50 0.19
CA ALA A 31 1.18 11.98 0.69
C ALA A 31 2.11 12.45 -0.44
N LEU A 32 2.15 11.73 -1.58
CA LEU A 32 2.89 12.13 -2.76
C LEU A 32 2.38 13.46 -3.32
N ASP A 33 1.08 13.61 -3.47
CA ASP A 33 0.46 14.83 -4.00
C ASP A 33 0.78 16.05 -3.11
N ALA A 34 0.68 15.87 -1.79
CA ALA A 34 1.05 16.90 -0.83
C ALA A 34 2.54 17.28 -0.95
N ALA A 35 3.44 16.29 -1.11
CA ALA A 35 4.87 16.52 -1.25
C ALA A 35 5.20 17.24 -2.57
N VAL A 36 4.58 16.85 -3.69
CA VAL A 36 4.74 17.50 -4.99
C VAL A 36 4.30 18.96 -4.95
N GLN A 37 3.12 19.21 -4.37
CA GLN A 37 2.60 20.57 -4.20
C GLN A 37 3.54 21.42 -3.34
N HIS A 38 3.97 20.89 -2.20
CA HIS A 38 4.88 21.60 -1.30
C HIS A 38 6.22 21.90 -1.96
N ALA A 39 6.83 20.93 -2.63
CA ALA A 39 8.11 21.11 -3.31
C ALA A 39 8.03 22.11 -4.47
N GLY A 40 6.86 22.23 -5.12
CA GLY A 40 6.62 23.22 -6.17
C GLY A 40 6.46 24.65 -5.68
N THR A 41 5.96 24.83 -4.44
CA THR A 41 5.64 26.16 -3.89
C THR A 41 6.66 26.66 -2.87
N ARG A 42 7.32 25.77 -2.12
CA ARG A 42 8.30 26.13 -1.11
C ARG A 42 9.63 26.52 -1.75
N THR A 43 10.10 27.71 -1.45
CA THR A 43 11.41 28.21 -1.90
C THR A 43 12.45 28.07 -0.79
N ALA A 44 13.61 27.52 -1.11
CA ALA A 44 14.81 27.48 -0.27
C ALA A 44 16.04 27.29 -1.15
N PHE A 45 17.21 27.67 -0.66
CA PHE A 45 18.49 27.54 -1.38
C PHE A 45 18.47 28.17 -2.79
N GLY A 46 17.80 29.30 -2.94
CA GLY A 46 17.78 30.09 -4.17
C GLY A 46 16.72 29.70 -5.20
N GLY A 47 15.84 28.74 -4.93
CA GLY A 47 14.78 28.31 -5.85
C GLY A 47 13.70 27.43 -5.19
N PRO A 48 12.70 26.97 -5.97
CA PRO A 48 11.73 25.99 -5.49
C PRO A 48 12.42 24.69 -5.06
N LEU A 49 11.90 24.01 -4.04
CA LEU A 49 12.48 22.75 -3.56
C LEU A 49 12.53 21.66 -4.65
N LYS A 50 11.57 21.63 -5.56
CA LYS A 50 11.53 20.67 -6.69
C LYS A 50 12.78 20.73 -7.58
N ASP A 51 13.48 21.87 -7.62
CA ASP A 51 14.67 22.08 -8.45
C ASP A 51 15.94 21.53 -7.77
N GLN A 52 15.85 21.16 -6.49
CA GLN A 52 16.92 20.46 -5.79
C GLN A 52 16.92 18.98 -6.19
N GLN A 53 18.04 18.49 -6.74
CA GLN A 53 18.14 17.13 -7.27
C GLN A 53 17.76 16.05 -6.22
N ALA A 54 18.17 16.21 -4.98
CA ALA A 54 17.82 15.27 -3.90
C ALA A 54 16.30 15.17 -3.69
N ILE A 55 15.57 16.28 -3.81
CA ILE A 55 14.11 16.33 -3.67
C ILE A 55 13.43 15.75 -4.90
N SER A 56 13.88 16.12 -6.12
CA SER A 56 13.28 15.60 -7.35
C SER A 56 13.46 14.10 -7.50
N HIS A 57 14.63 13.55 -7.11
CA HIS A 57 14.87 12.11 -7.11
C HIS A 57 14.01 11.39 -6.07
N LEU A 58 13.85 11.97 -4.87
CA LEU A 58 13.00 11.39 -3.84
C LEU A 58 11.53 11.36 -4.28
N LEU A 59 11.02 12.43 -4.91
CA LEU A 59 9.66 12.46 -5.48
C LEU A 59 9.48 11.41 -6.58
N ALA A 60 10.48 11.20 -7.44
CA ALA A 60 10.43 10.16 -8.47
C ALA A 60 10.36 8.75 -7.86
N GLU A 61 11.14 8.48 -6.80
CA GLU A 61 11.10 7.22 -6.07
C GLU A 61 9.73 7.01 -5.40
N MET A 62 9.18 8.05 -4.76
CA MET A 62 7.84 8.01 -4.16
C MET A 62 6.77 7.66 -5.20
N ALA A 63 6.79 8.31 -6.36
CA ALA A 63 5.85 8.06 -7.45
C ALA A 63 5.96 6.62 -7.96
N THR A 64 7.18 6.15 -8.20
CA THR A 64 7.44 4.79 -8.68
C THR A 64 6.91 3.73 -7.71
N ARG A 65 7.16 3.89 -6.42
CA ARG A 65 6.67 2.96 -5.37
C ARG A 65 5.15 2.97 -5.25
N THR A 66 4.54 4.15 -5.34
CA THR A 66 3.07 4.28 -5.28
C THR A 66 2.42 3.55 -6.45
N GLU A 67 2.94 3.74 -7.67
CA GLU A 67 2.40 3.05 -8.85
C GLU A 67 2.62 1.54 -8.81
N ALA A 68 3.82 1.08 -8.42
CA ALA A 68 4.10 -0.34 -8.27
C ALA A 68 3.18 -0.99 -7.21
N ALA A 69 2.92 -0.31 -6.10
CA ALA A 69 1.98 -0.78 -5.08
C ALA A 69 0.56 -0.93 -5.65
N ARG A 70 0.09 0.08 -6.40
CA ARG A 70 -1.23 0.06 -7.05
C ARG A 70 -1.37 -1.11 -8.02
N LEU A 71 -0.38 -1.31 -8.88
CA LEU A 71 -0.38 -2.40 -9.86
C LEU A 71 -0.40 -3.79 -9.20
N LEU A 72 0.38 -3.99 -8.13
CA LEU A 72 0.38 -5.25 -7.39
C LEU A 72 -0.97 -5.54 -6.72
N VAL A 73 -1.61 -4.51 -6.15
CA VAL A 73 -2.94 -4.65 -5.53
C VAL A 73 -3.99 -5.00 -6.58
N TYR A 74 -4.00 -4.30 -7.72
CA TYR A 74 -4.93 -4.60 -8.81
C TYR A 74 -4.71 -5.98 -9.42
N ALA A 75 -3.45 -6.38 -9.60
CA ALA A 75 -3.13 -7.72 -10.08
C ALA A 75 -3.61 -8.82 -9.12
N ALA A 76 -3.47 -8.60 -7.80
CA ALA A 76 -3.99 -9.54 -6.81
C ALA A 76 -5.52 -9.60 -6.79
N ALA A 77 -6.19 -8.45 -6.92
CA ALA A 77 -7.65 -8.39 -7.02
C ALA A 77 -8.18 -9.10 -8.27
N ALA A 78 -7.59 -8.82 -9.43
CA ALA A 78 -7.97 -9.47 -10.68
C ALA A 78 -7.76 -10.99 -10.65
N ALA A 79 -6.67 -11.47 -10.06
CA ALA A 79 -6.40 -12.88 -9.87
C ALA A 79 -7.42 -13.55 -8.93
N TYR A 80 -7.85 -12.85 -7.89
CA TYR A 80 -8.91 -13.32 -6.99
C TYR A 80 -10.25 -13.45 -7.73
N ASP A 81 -10.64 -12.44 -8.49
CA ASP A 81 -11.88 -12.44 -9.28
C ASP A 81 -11.88 -13.53 -10.37
N ALA A 82 -10.71 -13.81 -10.95
CA ALA A 82 -10.51 -14.89 -11.91
C ALA A 82 -10.50 -16.29 -11.28
N GLY A 83 -10.51 -16.40 -9.94
CA GLY A 83 -10.47 -17.70 -9.24
C GLY A 83 -9.13 -18.43 -9.36
N GLU A 84 -8.01 -17.70 -9.50
CA GLU A 84 -6.68 -18.30 -9.62
C GLU A 84 -6.31 -19.11 -8.38
N ALA A 85 -5.78 -20.32 -8.58
CA ALA A 85 -5.47 -21.25 -7.51
C ALA A 85 -4.34 -20.77 -6.56
N ARG A 86 -3.44 -19.90 -7.02
CA ARG A 86 -2.26 -19.40 -6.26
C ARG A 86 -2.41 -17.96 -5.78
N ILE A 87 -3.61 -17.57 -5.42
CA ILE A 87 -3.91 -16.22 -4.95
C ILE A 87 -3.15 -15.83 -3.67
N THR A 88 -2.84 -16.79 -2.80
CA THR A 88 -2.19 -16.55 -1.50
C THR A 88 -0.86 -15.82 -1.66
N ALA A 89 0.00 -16.25 -2.57
CA ALA A 89 1.29 -15.61 -2.83
C ALA A 89 1.11 -14.18 -3.35
N ARG A 90 0.20 -13.97 -4.33
CA ARG A 90 -0.08 -12.66 -4.91
C ARG A 90 -0.61 -11.67 -3.86
N SER A 91 -1.57 -12.12 -3.04
CA SER A 91 -2.13 -11.29 -1.96
C SER A 91 -1.08 -10.92 -0.93
N ALA A 92 -0.22 -11.88 -0.54
CA ALA A 92 0.88 -11.61 0.39
C ALA A 92 1.91 -10.61 -0.17
N MET A 93 2.28 -10.74 -1.46
CA MET A 93 3.17 -9.81 -2.14
C MET A 93 2.56 -8.41 -2.23
N ALA A 94 1.29 -8.31 -2.63
CA ALA A 94 0.58 -7.05 -2.73
C ALA A 94 0.49 -6.35 -1.37
N LYS A 95 0.10 -7.07 -0.31
CA LYS A 95 0.01 -6.53 1.04
C LYS A 95 1.37 -6.07 1.56
N LEU A 96 2.39 -6.89 1.44
CA LEU A 96 3.74 -6.57 1.88
C LEU A 96 4.25 -5.30 1.18
N PHE A 97 4.23 -5.29 -0.15
CA PHE A 97 4.77 -4.17 -0.92
C PHE A 97 3.98 -2.88 -0.69
N ALA A 98 2.65 -2.93 -0.72
CA ALA A 98 1.82 -1.73 -0.57
C ALA A 98 2.00 -1.08 0.80
N THR A 99 2.10 -1.86 1.89
CA THR A 99 2.29 -1.30 3.23
C THR A 99 3.69 -0.73 3.45
N GLU A 100 4.73 -1.37 2.90
CA GLU A 100 6.11 -0.85 2.96
C GLU A 100 6.26 0.40 2.08
N ALA A 101 5.69 0.42 0.89
CA ALA A 101 5.69 1.57 0.00
C ALA A 101 4.96 2.77 0.61
N ALA A 102 3.78 2.56 1.20
CA ALA A 102 3.03 3.62 1.86
C ALA A 102 3.82 4.25 3.01
N GLN A 103 4.46 3.43 3.85
CA GLN A 103 5.32 3.93 4.92
C GLN A 103 6.48 4.78 4.37
N PHE A 104 7.16 4.30 3.34
CA PHE A 104 8.26 5.03 2.70
C PHE A 104 7.78 6.37 2.14
N VAL A 105 6.66 6.38 1.40
CA VAL A 105 6.15 7.58 0.73
C VAL A 105 5.72 8.63 1.75
N VAL A 106 5.02 8.22 2.81
CA VAL A 106 4.58 9.16 3.86
C VAL A 106 5.79 9.70 4.65
N ASP A 107 6.77 8.85 4.99
CA ASP A 107 7.99 9.27 5.68
C ASP A 107 8.77 10.31 4.84
N ALA A 108 8.96 10.04 3.55
CA ALA A 108 9.59 10.96 2.61
C ALA A 108 8.82 12.28 2.48
N ALA A 109 7.49 12.22 2.43
CA ALA A 109 6.65 13.42 2.40
C ALA A 109 6.81 14.27 3.67
N VAL A 110 6.86 13.65 4.84
CA VAL A 110 7.15 14.32 6.12
C VAL A 110 8.52 15.01 6.05
N GLN A 111 9.54 14.30 5.57
CA GLN A 111 10.90 14.85 5.43
C GLN A 111 10.93 16.07 4.50
N ILE A 112 10.25 16.03 3.34
CA ILE A 112 10.17 17.15 2.39
C ILE A 112 9.47 18.37 3.01
N HIS A 113 8.43 18.17 3.82
CA HIS A 113 7.69 19.25 4.50
C HIS A 113 8.43 19.81 5.71
N GLY A 114 9.34 19.02 6.31
CA GLY A 114 10.05 19.36 7.53
C GLY A 114 9.12 19.45 8.74
N ALA A 115 9.49 20.23 9.73
CA ALA A 115 8.80 20.30 11.02
C ALA A 115 7.30 20.61 10.95
N ARG A 116 6.83 21.23 9.87
CA ARG A 116 5.39 21.52 9.68
C ARG A 116 4.55 20.25 9.63
N ALA A 117 5.09 19.17 9.03
CA ALA A 117 4.38 17.89 8.92
C ALA A 117 4.20 17.17 10.26
N LEU A 118 4.94 17.58 11.30
CA LEU A 118 4.86 16.98 12.64
C LEU A 118 3.81 17.66 13.54
N ARG A 119 3.16 18.72 13.05
CA ARG A 119 2.14 19.42 13.83
C ARG A 119 0.88 18.58 13.90
N GLN A 120 0.29 18.50 15.10
CA GLN A 120 -1.01 17.86 15.30
C GLN A 120 -2.06 18.45 14.35
N GLY A 121 -2.81 17.60 13.67
CA GLY A 121 -3.83 17.99 12.69
C GLY A 121 -3.28 18.23 11.29
N HIS A 122 -1.99 18.07 11.04
CA HIS A 122 -1.45 18.07 9.69
C HIS A 122 -1.73 16.74 8.99
N LEU A 123 -2.10 16.76 7.69
CA LEU A 123 -2.40 15.57 6.92
C LEU A 123 -1.32 14.47 7.06
N LEU A 124 -0.05 14.85 6.88
CA LEU A 124 1.06 13.89 6.90
C LEU A 124 1.33 13.31 8.30
N GLU A 125 1.08 14.07 9.37
CA GLU A 125 1.15 13.56 10.74
C GLU A 125 0.10 12.47 10.97
N HIS A 126 -1.12 12.71 10.50
CA HIS A 126 -2.18 11.71 10.56
C HIS A 126 -1.84 10.46 9.72
N LEU A 127 -1.47 10.65 8.46
CA LEU A 127 -1.09 9.55 7.57
C LEU A 127 0.09 8.73 8.10
N TYR A 128 1.06 9.35 8.76
CA TYR A 128 2.22 8.66 9.33
C TYR A 128 1.83 7.59 10.35
N ARG A 129 0.83 7.88 11.18
CA ARG A 129 0.27 6.92 12.14
C ARG A 129 -0.54 5.84 11.43
N GLU A 130 -1.36 6.21 10.44
CA GLU A 130 -2.22 5.30 9.71
C GLU A 130 -1.42 4.24 8.95
N VAL A 131 -0.38 4.65 8.20
CA VAL A 131 0.41 3.70 7.40
C VAL A 131 1.33 2.81 8.23
N ARG A 132 1.59 3.16 9.50
CA ARG A 132 2.44 2.35 10.39
C ARG A 132 1.75 1.07 10.82
N ALA A 133 0.48 1.15 11.15
CA ALA A 133 -0.29 0.05 11.73
C ALA A 133 -0.42 -1.19 10.81
N PRO A 134 -0.68 -1.09 9.49
CA PRO A 134 -0.84 -2.24 8.60
C PRO A 134 0.41 -3.11 8.44
N ARG A 135 1.58 -2.60 8.79
CA ARG A 135 2.80 -3.42 8.82
C ARG A 135 2.86 -4.35 10.03
N ILE A 136 1.95 -4.18 10.98
CA ILE A 136 1.90 -4.91 12.25
C ILE A 136 0.70 -5.86 12.27
N TYR A 137 -0.50 -5.37 11.99
CA TYR A 137 -1.72 -6.17 12.06
C TYR A 137 -2.07 -6.85 10.73
N GLU A 138 -3.04 -7.79 10.80
CA GLU A 138 -3.52 -8.59 9.65
C GLU A 138 -2.40 -9.31 8.90
N GLY A 139 -1.48 -9.83 9.66
CA GLY A 139 -0.26 -10.48 9.19
C GLY A 139 0.88 -9.48 9.00
N ALA A 140 1.74 -9.39 10.01
CA ALA A 140 2.91 -8.51 10.00
C ALA A 140 3.78 -8.74 8.74
N SER A 141 4.62 -7.76 8.40
CA SER A 141 5.51 -7.86 7.23
C SER A 141 6.35 -9.15 7.22
N GLU A 142 6.79 -9.62 8.38
CA GLU A 142 7.54 -10.87 8.56
C GLU A 142 6.68 -12.11 8.22
N VAL A 143 5.40 -12.09 8.61
CA VAL A 143 4.43 -13.15 8.30
C VAL A 143 4.18 -13.20 6.79
N GLN A 144 4.02 -12.05 6.14
CA GLN A 144 3.84 -11.99 4.68
C GLN A 144 5.07 -12.56 3.95
N ARG A 145 6.28 -12.22 4.39
CA ARG A 145 7.53 -12.79 3.84
C ARG A 145 7.58 -14.31 3.99
N SER A 146 7.18 -14.83 5.15
CA SER A 146 7.13 -16.28 5.39
C SER A 146 6.10 -16.99 4.49
N ILE A 147 4.95 -16.37 4.25
CA ILE A 147 3.93 -16.88 3.32
C ILE A 147 4.50 -16.93 1.89
N ILE A 148 5.10 -15.84 1.42
CA ILE A 148 5.69 -15.75 0.08
C ILE A 148 6.78 -16.81 -0.09
N ALA A 149 7.71 -16.90 0.87
CA ALA A 149 8.81 -17.87 0.82
C ALA A 149 8.30 -19.31 0.71
N ARG A 150 7.28 -19.68 1.51
CA ARG A 150 6.66 -21.00 1.45
C ARG A 150 6.03 -21.30 0.10
N GLU A 151 5.42 -20.31 -0.54
CA GLU A 151 4.75 -20.49 -1.84
C GLU A 151 5.73 -20.63 -3.02
N LEU A 152 7.00 -20.25 -2.85
CA LEU A 152 8.05 -20.45 -3.87
C LEU A 152 8.44 -21.93 -4.04
N TYR A 153 8.21 -22.76 -3.04
CA TYR A 153 8.56 -24.20 -3.04
C TYR A 153 7.36 -25.13 -3.26
N ARG A 154 6.21 -24.60 -3.65
CA ARG A 154 5.00 -25.34 -4.00
C ARG A 154 4.81 -25.38 -5.51
#